data_68604ddee20b40c6a8de423e24bfa9c3
#
_entry.id   68604ddee20b40c6a8de423e24bfa9c3
#
_cell.length_a   1.000
_cell.length_b   1.000
_cell.length_c   1.000
_cell.angle_alpha   90.00
_cell.angle_beta   90.00
_cell.angle_gamma   90.00
#
_symmetry.space_group_name_H-M   'P 1'
#
loop_
_entity.id
_entity.type
_entity.pdbx_description
1 polymer ?
#
loop_
_entity_poly.entity_id
_entity_poly.type
_entity_poly.pdbx_seq_one_letter_code
_entity_poly.pdbx_strand_id
1 'polypeptide(L)'
;MQINVDLGEGGKNDEDFMSNISTCSIACGGHFGSIETIKETIDLALSYDVNIGSHPSYPDKKNFGRKSMNINLNDFQKSINDQLLNFKDALSFFPTNWHHCKAHGALYNDIAENGKLTKAYLEVLYEFPEINYLILPASKPIIKSAKKMNFNVLNEVFSDRKYDESLSLVPR
;
A
#
# COMPACT_ATOMS: atom_id res chain seq x y z
N MET A 1 -14.64 -11.52 7.14
CA MET A 1 -13.36 -10.84 7.48
C MET A 1 -12.47 -10.99 6.26
N GLN A 2 -11.86 -9.93 5.81
CA GLN A 2 -10.88 -9.99 4.71
C GLN A 2 -9.47 -10.04 5.31
N ILE A 3 -8.61 -10.87 4.74
CA ILE A 3 -7.19 -10.98 5.12
C ILE A 3 -6.38 -10.39 3.98
N ASN A 4 -5.51 -9.42 4.30
CA ASN A 4 -4.57 -8.80 3.38
C ASN A 4 -3.14 -9.19 3.75
N VAL A 5 -2.31 -9.49 2.73
CA VAL A 5 -0.88 -9.77 2.90
C VAL A 5 -0.08 -8.94 1.91
N ASP A 6 1.07 -8.44 2.35
CA ASP A 6 2.02 -7.71 1.52
C ASP A 6 2.90 -8.71 0.77
N LEU A 7 2.92 -8.64 -0.57
CA LEU A 7 3.55 -9.62 -1.47
C LEU A 7 4.38 -8.93 -2.56
N GLY A 8 5.09 -9.74 -3.36
CA GLY A 8 5.98 -9.20 -4.39
C GLY A 8 7.21 -8.51 -3.80
N GLU A 9 7.58 -8.89 -2.59
CA GLU A 9 8.69 -8.33 -1.80
C GLU A 9 9.96 -9.22 -1.82
N GLY A 10 10.05 -10.13 -2.81
CA GLY A 10 11.17 -11.08 -2.95
C GLY A 10 11.10 -12.28 -2.01
N GLY A 11 9.98 -12.49 -1.34
CA GLY A 11 9.69 -13.71 -0.59
C GLY A 11 9.59 -14.92 -1.51
N LYS A 12 10.04 -16.10 -1.03
CA LYS A 12 9.94 -17.35 -1.81
C LYS A 12 8.61 -18.06 -1.62
N ASN A 13 7.75 -17.57 -0.74
CA ASN A 13 6.57 -18.28 -0.26
C ASN A 13 5.28 -17.50 -0.55
N ASP A 14 5.28 -16.59 -1.52
CA ASP A 14 4.11 -15.77 -1.83
C ASP A 14 2.90 -16.67 -2.20
N GLU A 15 3.14 -17.78 -2.89
CA GLU A 15 2.11 -18.75 -3.26
C GLU A 15 1.46 -19.43 -2.05
N ASP A 16 2.21 -19.69 -0.97
CA ASP A 16 1.70 -20.37 0.22
C ASP A 16 0.60 -19.56 0.94
N PHE A 17 0.56 -18.23 0.72
CA PHE A 17 -0.45 -17.35 1.32
C PHE A 17 -1.73 -17.29 0.49
N MET A 18 -1.66 -17.49 -0.82
CA MET A 18 -2.75 -17.17 -1.75
C MET A 18 -4.06 -17.88 -1.43
N SER A 19 -4.03 -19.13 -1.00
CA SER A 19 -5.24 -19.90 -0.65
C SER A 19 -5.95 -19.42 0.62
N ASN A 20 -5.30 -18.55 1.43
CA ASN A 20 -5.78 -18.14 2.74
C ASN A 20 -6.09 -16.64 2.83
N ILE A 21 -5.87 -15.88 1.76
CA ILE A 21 -6.04 -14.42 1.74
C ILE A 21 -7.18 -13.99 0.81
N SER A 22 -7.70 -12.81 1.05
CA SER A 22 -8.73 -12.20 0.20
C SER A 22 -8.17 -11.10 -0.69
N THR A 23 -7.09 -10.48 -0.26
CA THR A 23 -6.45 -9.35 -0.93
C THR A 23 -4.94 -9.42 -0.74
N CYS A 24 -4.17 -8.94 -1.71
CA CYS A 24 -2.73 -8.75 -1.57
C CYS A 24 -2.30 -7.33 -1.98
N SER A 25 -1.36 -6.77 -1.23
CA SER A 25 -0.74 -5.47 -1.51
C SER A 25 0.63 -5.71 -2.14
N ILE A 26 0.82 -5.33 -3.41
CA ILE A 26 2.00 -5.70 -4.20
C ILE A 26 3.02 -4.57 -4.20
N ALA A 27 4.26 -4.86 -3.81
CA ALA A 27 5.38 -3.93 -3.83
C ALA A 27 5.60 -3.35 -5.24
N CYS A 28 5.68 -2.03 -5.37
CA CYS A 28 5.67 -1.33 -6.66
C CYS A 28 6.93 -0.48 -6.92
N GLY A 29 8.07 -0.87 -6.33
CA GLY A 29 9.40 -0.34 -6.69
C GLY A 29 10.06 0.59 -5.68
N GLY A 30 9.35 1.07 -4.66
CA GLY A 30 9.92 1.96 -3.65
C GLY A 30 10.90 1.25 -2.72
N HIS A 31 10.43 0.25 -2.00
CA HIS A 31 11.25 -0.58 -1.12
C HIS A 31 11.71 -1.85 -1.81
N PHE A 32 10.89 -2.39 -2.70
CA PHE A 32 11.14 -3.59 -3.48
C PHE A 32 10.34 -3.55 -4.80
N GLY A 33 10.72 -4.41 -5.74
CA GLY A 33 9.95 -4.70 -6.94
C GLY A 33 10.41 -3.95 -8.19
N SER A 34 9.96 -4.48 -9.32
CA SER A 34 10.06 -3.95 -10.69
C SER A 34 8.73 -4.22 -11.41
N ILE A 35 8.56 -3.74 -12.63
CA ILE A 35 7.36 -4.03 -13.44
C ILE A 35 7.19 -5.55 -13.64
N GLU A 36 8.30 -6.28 -13.81
CA GLU A 36 8.30 -7.74 -13.99
C GLU A 36 7.77 -8.44 -12.74
N THR A 37 8.32 -8.11 -11.55
CA THR A 37 7.87 -8.73 -10.30
C THR A 37 6.43 -8.37 -9.97
N ILE A 38 5.97 -7.17 -10.31
CA ILE A 38 4.56 -6.79 -10.16
C ILE A 38 3.68 -7.69 -11.03
N LYS A 39 4.04 -7.89 -12.31
CA LYS A 39 3.27 -8.77 -13.23
C LYS A 39 3.23 -10.21 -12.76
N GLU A 40 4.37 -10.76 -12.32
CA GLU A 40 4.43 -12.12 -11.77
C GLU A 40 3.50 -12.29 -10.56
N THR A 41 3.51 -11.31 -9.64
CA THR A 41 2.65 -11.37 -8.45
C THR A 41 1.17 -11.16 -8.79
N ILE A 42 0.85 -10.32 -9.79
CA ILE A 42 -0.53 -10.16 -10.30
C ILE A 42 -1.04 -11.47 -10.89
N ASP A 43 -0.26 -12.11 -11.76
CA ASP A 43 -0.63 -13.38 -12.40
C ASP A 43 -0.89 -14.48 -11.36
N LEU A 44 0.02 -14.58 -10.37
CA LEU A 44 -0.14 -15.49 -9.25
C LEU A 44 -1.44 -15.20 -8.47
N ALA A 45 -1.70 -13.96 -8.08
CA ALA A 45 -2.89 -13.59 -7.32
C ALA A 45 -4.18 -13.88 -8.08
N LEU A 46 -4.21 -13.64 -9.39
CA LEU A 46 -5.37 -13.92 -10.24
C LEU A 46 -5.65 -15.43 -10.35
N SER A 47 -4.63 -16.28 -10.33
CA SER A 47 -4.80 -17.73 -10.37
C SER A 47 -5.51 -18.28 -9.11
N TYR A 48 -5.56 -17.49 -8.03
CA TYR A 48 -6.24 -17.82 -6.77
C TYR A 48 -7.47 -16.94 -6.49
N ASP A 49 -7.92 -16.14 -7.44
CA ASP A 49 -9.05 -15.17 -7.28
C ASP A 49 -8.84 -14.18 -6.12
N VAL A 50 -7.60 -13.75 -5.90
CA VAL A 50 -7.21 -12.79 -4.86
C VAL A 50 -7.28 -11.36 -5.43
N ASN A 51 -7.93 -10.46 -4.71
CA ASN A 51 -7.97 -9.04 -5.08
C ASN A 51 -6.60 -8.39 -4.92
N ILE A 52 -6.19 -7.60 -5.90
CA ILE A 52 -4.85 -7.00 -5.97
C ILE A 52 -4.87 -5.50 -5.75
N GLY A 53 -3.84 -5.02 -5.06
CA GLY A 53 -3.61 -3.60 -4.82
C GLY A 53 -2.15 -3.22 -4.84
N SER A 54 -1.87 -1.92 -4.95
CA SER A 54 -0.51 -1.38 -4.90
C SER A 54 -0.02 -1.17 -3.46
N HIS A 55 1.31 -1.30 -3.29
CA HIS A 55 1.98 -1.16 -1.99
C HIS A 55 3.14 -0.16 -2.04
N PRO A 56 2.84 1.15 -2.27
CA PRO A 56 3.86 2.18 -2.35
C PRO A 56 4.52 2.45 -0.99
N SER A 57 5.79 2.84 -1.04
CA SER A 57 6.63 3.08 0.13
C SER A 57 7.50 4.31 -0.01
N TYR A 58 8.24 4.64 1.04
CA TYR A 58 9.42 5.47 0.88
C TYR A 58 10.41 4.84 -0.11
N PRO A 59 11.15 5.64 -0.92
CA PRO A 59 12.16 5.15 -1.86
C PRO A 59 13.44 4.74 -1.12
N ASP A 60 13.35 3.74 -0.26
CA ASP A 60 14.42 3.27 0.60
C ASP A 60 14.59 1.74 0.51
N LYS A 61 15.16 1.28 -0.59
CA LYS A 61 15.47 -0.15 -0.79
C LYS A 61 16.43 -0.69 0.27
N LYS A 62 17.36 0.15 0.75
CA LYS A 62 18.38 -0.26 1.73
C LYS A 62 17.79 -0.68 3.08
N ASN A 63 16.79 0.05 3.56
CA ASN A 63 16.11 -0.26 4.83
C ASN A 63 14.72 -0.86 4.59
N PHE A 64 14.46 -1.32 3.36
CA PHE A 64 13.20 -1.95 2.99
C PHE A 64 11.98 -1.06 3.32
N GLY A 65 12.08 0.25 3.12
CA GLY A 65 10.99 1.20 3.42
C GLY A 65 10.57 1.28 4.89
N ARG A 66 11.34 0.69 5.82
CA ARG A 66 10.96 0.56 7.25
C ARG A 66 11.50 1.67 8.13
N LYS A 67 12.18 2.65 7.54
CA LYS A 67 12.64 3.86 8.26
C LYS A 67 11.93 5.09 7.74
N SER A 68 11.45 5.92 8.66
CA SER A 68 10.92 7.25 8.32
C SER A 68 11.98 8.08 7.62
N MET A 69 11.58 8.81 6.57
CA MET A 69 12.48 9.61 5.77
C MET A 69 12.16 11.10 5.91
N ASN A 70 13.20 11.90 6.10
CA ASN A 70 13.08 13.34 5.93
C ASN A 70 13.25 13.69 4.43
N ILE A 71 12.17 13.57 3.69
CA ILE A 71 12.08 13.84 2.25
C ILE A 71 11.23 15.09 2.01
N ASN A 72 11.61 15.95 1.05
CA ASN A 72 10.73 17.05 0.70
C ASN A 72 9.45 16.56 0.02
N LEU A 73 8.36 17.31 0.13
CA LEU A 73 7.05 16.84 -0.32
C LEU A 73 6.96 16.64 -1.83
N ASN A 74 7.68 17.42 -2.64
CA ASN A 74 7.65 17.27 -4.10
C ASN A 74 8.34 15.96 -4.53
N ASP A 75 9.53 15.66 -3.95
CA ASP A 75 10.23 14.40 -4.23
C ASP A 75 9.45 13.20 -3.70
N PHE A 76 8.79 13.36 -2.54
CA PHE A 76 7.89 12.36 -2.00
C PHE A 76 6.73 12.07 -2.96
N GLN A 77 6.00 13.11 -3.38
CA GLN A 77 4.86 12.97 -4.29
C GLN A 77 5.30 12.36 -5.62
N LYS A 78 6.43 12.82 -6.17
CA LYS A 78 7.00 12.23 -7.38
C LYS A 78 7.29 10.74 -7.21
N SER A 79 7.95 10.36 -6.11
CA SER A 79 8.28 8.95 -5.85
C SER A 79 7.05 8.07 -5.71
N ILE A 80 5.99 8.53 -5.02
CA ILE A 80 4.74 7.78 -4.90
C ILE A 80 4.06 7.67 -6.27
N ASN A 81 4.00 8.77 -7.02
CA ASN A 81 3.43 8.77 -8.36
C ASN A 81 4.12 7.77 -9.30
N ASP A 82 5.46 7.77 -9.33
CA ASP A 82 6.24 6.86 -10.17
C ASP A 82 5.96 5.38 -9.81
N GLN A 83 5.81 5.06 -8.52
CA GLN A 83 5.47 3.73 -8.04
C GLN A 83 4.06 3.31 -8.48
N LEU A 84 3.08 4.21 -8.39
CA LEU A 84 1.70 3.94 -8.80
C LEU A 84 1.59 3.80 -10.32
N LEU A 85 2.36 4.56 -11.09
CA LEU A 85 2.45 4.39 -12.55
C LEU A 85 3.04 3.03 -12.91
N ASN A 86 4.12 2.59 -12.25
CA ASN A 86 4.67 1.24 -12.46
C ASN A 86 3.63 0.15 -12.21
N PHE A 87 2.84 0.29 -11.13
CA PHE A 87 1.77 -0.66 -10.81
C PHE A 87 0.65 -0.61 -11.87
N LYS A 88 0.20 0.58 -12.27
CA LYS A 88 -0.81 0.79 -13.30
C LYS A 88 -0.40 0.20 -14.63
N ASP A 89 0.85 0.43 -15.05
CA ASP A 89 1.42 -0.11 -16.27
C ASP A 89 1.43 -1.65 -16.23
N ALA A 90 1.90 -2.24 -15.14
CA ALA A 90 1.87 -3.69 -14.98
C ALA A 90 0.44 -4.25 -14.99
N LEU A 91 -0.50 -3.58 -14.30
CA LEU A 91 -1.90 -3.99 -14.21
C LEU A 91 -2.59 -3.98 -15.58
N SER A 92 -2.21 -3.07 -16.49
CA SER A 92 -2.82 -2.92 -17.82
C SER A 92 -2.69 -4.16 -18.72
N PHE A 93 -1.82 -5.11 -18.37
CA PHE A 93 -1.66 -6.38 -19.08
C PHE A 93 -2.68 -7.45 -18.67
N PHE A 94 -3.49 -7.18 -17.63
CA PHE A 94 -4.41 -8.16 -17.05
C PHE A 94 -5.85 -7.64 -17.07
N PRO A 95 -6.86 -8.51 -17.31
CA PRO A 95 -8.27 -8.14 -17.30
C PRO A 95 -8.80 -8.05 -15.86
N THR A 96 -8.25 -7.15 -15.05
CA THR A 96 -8.59 -7.02 -13.63
C THR A 96 -8.66 -5.56 -13.21
N ASN A 97 -9.23 -5.31 -12.02
CA ASN A 97 -9.38 -3.98 -11.45
C ASN A 97 -8.31 -3.70 -10.39
N TRP A 98 -7.96 -2.44 -10.23
CA TRP A 98 -7.14 -1.98 -9.10
C TRP A 98 -8.00 -1.90 -7.83
N HIS A 99 -7.97 -2.98 -7.04
CA HIS A 99 -8.86 -3.08 -5.89
C HIS A 99 -8.49 -2.07 -4.79
N HIS A 100 -7.21 -1.92 -4.44
CA HIS A 100 -6.83 -1.02 -3.35
C HIS A 100 -5.41 -0.47 -3.48
N CYS A 101 -5.13 0.56 -2.66
CA CYS A 101 -3.79 1.04 -2.37
C CYS A 101 -3.55 1.03 -0.86
N LYS A 102 -2.40 0.50 -0.44
CA LYS A 102 -1.95 0.45 0.95
C LYS A 102 -0.49 0.88 1.03
N ALA A 103 -0.17 1.87 1.85
CA ALA A 103 1.22 2.27 2.08
C ALA A 103 2.01 1.17 2.83
N HIS A 104 3.30 1.03 2.50
CA HIS A 104 4.21 0.09 3.14
C HIS A 104 5.00 0.71 4.29
N GLY A 105 5.32 -0.10 5.28
CA GLY A 105 6.38 0.10 6.28
C GLY A 105 6.25 1.40 7.08
N ALA A 106 7.33 2.19 7.14
CA ALA A 106 7.33 3.43 7.89
C ALA A 106 6.34 4.46 7.33
N LEU A 107 6.16 4.50 6.01
CA LEU A 107 5.20 5.40 5.38
C LEU A 107 3.78 5.19 5.90
N TYR A 108 3.36 3.95 6.12
CA TYR A 108 2.04 3.62 6.65
C TYR A 108 1.77 4.30 8.01
N ASN A 109 2.77 4.31 8.89
CA ASN A 109 2.65 4.96 10.20
C ASN A 109 2.75 6.49 10.08
N ASP A 110 3.70 6.99 9.30
CA ASP A 110 3.97 8.42 9.18
C ASP A 110 2.79 9.18 8.57
N ILE A 111 2.07 8.61 7.60
CA ILE A 111 0.84 9.21 7.05
C ILE A 111 -0.32 9.22 8.04
N ALA A 112 -0.31 8.38 9.07
CA ALA A 112 -1.32 8.41 10.14
C ALA A 112 -1.10 9.57 11.11
N GLU A 113 0.14 9.99 11.31
CA GLU A 113 0.56 10.94 12.35
C GLU A 113 0.89 12.34 11.79
N ASN A 114 1.39 12.42 10.56
CA ASN A 114 1.84 13.67 9.94
C ASN A 114 0.83 14.20 8.91
N GLY A 115 0.02 15.17 9.30
CA GLY A 115 -1.04 15.72 8.44
C GLY A 115 -0.56 16.36 7.13
N LYS A 116 0.69 16.88 7.05
CA LYS A 116 1.25 17.38 5.78
C LYS A 116 1.55 16.23 4.84
N LEU A 117 2.16 15.16 5.38
CA LEU A 117 2.46 13.96 4.61
C LEU A 117 1.19 13.25 4.17
N THR A 118 0.18 13.14 5.07
CA THR A 118 -1.16 12.63 4.74
C THR A 118 -1.74 13.35 3.54
N LYS A 119 -1.74 14.70 3.57
CA LYS A 119 -2.27 15.50 2.48
C LYS A 119 -1.54 15.24 1.18
N ALA A 120 -0.21 15.28 1.19
CA ALA A 120 0.61 15.04 0.00
C ALA A 120 0.40 13.63 -0.58
N TYR A 121 0.26 12.62 0.27
CA TYR A 121 -0.03 11.25 -0.14
C TYR A 121 -1.40 11.13 -0.81
N LEU A 122 -2.45 11.66 -0.17
CA LEU A 122 -3.82 11.60 -0.70
C LEU A 122 -3.97 12.41 -2.00
N GLU A 123 -3.26 13.53 -2.16
CA GLU A 123 -3.24 14.31 -3.41
C GLU A 123 -2.70 13.48 -4.58
N VAL A 124 -1.63 12.70 -4.37
CA VAL A 124 -1.13 11.80 -5.43
C VAL A 124 -2.15 10.71 -5.75
N LEU A 125 -2.72 10.07 -4.73
CA LEU A 125 -3.71 9.01 -4.96
C LEU A 125 -4.96 9.50 -5.69
N TYR A 126 -5.32 10.77 -5.53
CA TYR A 126 -6.48 11.38 -6.20
C TYR A 126 -6.34 11.41 -7.73
N GLU A 127 -5.11 11.39 -8.25
CA GLU A 127 -4.82 11.31 -9.69
C GLU A 127 -5.03 9.89 -10.27
N PHE A 128 -5.36 8.90 -9.41
CA PHE A 128 -5.59 7.50 -9.80
C PHE A 128 -7.03 7.07 -9.44
N PRO A 129 -8.03 7.53 -10.20
CA PRO A 129 -9.44 7.23 -9.91
C PRO A 129 -9.80 5.74 -10.06
N GLU A 130 -8.91 4.93 -10.63
CA GLU A 130 -9.06 3.48 -10.75
C GLU A 130 -8.88 2.74 -9.42
N ILE A 131 -8.30 3.38 -8.41
CA ILE A 131 -8.14 2.80 -7.06
C ILE A 131 -9.51 2.77 -6.38
N ASN A 132 -10.07 1.58 -6.17
CA ASN A 132 -11.39 1.44 -5.57
C ASN A 132 -11.40 1.73 -4.06
N TYR A 133 -10.35 1.32 -3.33
CA TYR A 133 -10.27 1.46 -1.88
C TYR A 133 -8.89 1.93 -1.43
N LEU A 134 -8.84 2.63 -0.30
CA LEU A 134 -7.61 2.85 0.44
C LEU A 134 -7.63 1.98 1.70
N ILE A 135 -6.61 1.13 1.88
CA ILE A 135 -6.38 0.41 3.14
C ILE A 135 -5.52 1.32 4.02
N LEU A 136 -6.11 1.77 5.11
CA LEU A 136 -5.51 2.76 6.01
C LEU A 136 -5.47 2.26 7.45
N PRO A 137 -4.49 2.75 8.25
CA PRO A 137 -4.49 2.50 9.68
C PRO A 137 -5.77 3.03 10.33
N ALA A 138 -6.22 2.41 11.41
CA ALA A 138 -7.43 2.79 12.12
C ALA A 138 -7.35 4.18 12.81
N SER A 139 -6.44 5.04 12.37
CA SER A 139 -6.25 6.41 12.84
C SER A 139 -7.33 7.35 12.30
N LYS A 140 -8.07 7.98 13.20
CA LYS A 140 -9.18 8.89 12.85
C LYS A 140 -8.80 10.07 11.92
N PRO A 141 -7.64 10.75 12.08
CA PRO A 141 -7.28 11.89 11.25
C PRO A 141 -7.12 11.56 9.76
N ILE A 142 -6.39 10.49 9.42
CA ILE A 142 -6.17 10.10 8.03
C ILE A 142 -7.47 9.61 7.37
N ILE A 143 -8.28 8.83 8.09
CA ILE A 143 -9.59 8.36 7.60
C ILE A 143 -10.51 9.55 7.29
N LYS A 144 -10.55 10.56 8.18
CA LYS A 144 -11.34 11.77 7.96
C LYS A 144 -10.86 12.55 6.73
N SER A 145 -9.55 12.63 6.53
CA SER A 145 -8.96 13.32 5.38
C SER A 145 -9.27 12.60 4.07
N ALA A 146 -9.12 11.27 4.03
CA ALA A 146 -9.43 10.45 2.87
C ALA A 146 -10.92 10.54 2.49
N LYS A 147 -11.83 10.42 3.48
CA LYS A 147 -13.28 10.55 3.24
C LYS A 147 -13.69 11.93 2.74
N LYS A 148 -13.03 13.02 3.17
CA LYS A 148 -13.27 14.37 2.63
C LYS A 148 -12.90 14.50 1.16
N MET A 149 -11.98 13.67 0.67
CA MET A 149 -11.60 13.59 -0.74
C MET A 149 -12.38 12.50 -1.51
N ASN A 150 -13.47 11.99 -0.91
CA ASN A 150 -14.37 10.96 -1.48
C ASN A 150 -13.71 9.59 -1.72
N PHE A 151 -12.63 9.26 -1.02
CA PHE A 151 -12.07 7.92 -1.06
C PHE A 151 -12.91 6.92 -0.27
N ASN A 152 -13.07 5.71 -0.82
CA ASN A 152 -13.56 4.57 -0.07
C ASN A 152 -12.42 4.03 0.81
N VAL A 153 -12.71 3.83 2.09
CA VAL A 153 -11.67 3.44 3.08
C VAL A 153 -12.00 2.09 3.69
N LEU A 154 -11.02 1.20 3.69
CA LEU A 154 -10.99 -0.02 4.46
C LEU A 154 -10.04 0.17 5.65
N ASN A 155 -10.55 -0.03 6.86
CA ASN A 155 -9.73 0.07 8.06
C ASN A 155 -8.99 -1.24 8.28
N GLU A 156 -7.67 -1.16 8.46
CA GLU A 156 -6.83 -2.32 8.74
C GLU A 156 -6.44 -2.41 10.20
N VAL A 157 -6.34 -3.64 10.69
CA VAL A 157 -5.68 -3.98 11.95
C VAL A 157 -4.76 -5.18 11.73
N PHE A 158 -3.60 -5.16 12.35
CA PHE A 158 -2.63 -6.25 12.30
C PHE A 158 -2.91 -7.26 13.42
N SER A 159 -3.12 -8.51 13.07
CA SER A 159 -3.42 -9.59 14.02
C SER A 159 -2.23 -9.95 14.92
N ASP A 160 -1.01 -9.62 14.51
CA ASP A 160 0.28 -9.92 15.17
C ASP A 160 0.85 -8.71 15.95
N ARG A 161 0.10 -7.60 16.07
CA ARG A 161 0.56 -6.36 16.68
C ARG A 161 -0.31 -5.94 17.86
N LYS A 162 0.32 -5.26 18.81
CA LYS A 162 -0.38 -4.59 19.91
C LYS A 162 -0.74 -3.16 19.54
N TYR A 163 -1.87 -2.70 20.05
CA TYR A 163 -2.35 -1.33 19.89
C TYR A 163 -2.49 -0.68 21.26
N ASP A 164 -2.23 0.62 21.34
CA ASP A 164 -2.54 1.44 22.50
C ASP A 164 -4.02 1.91 22.47
N GLU A 165 -4.42 2.68 23.50
CA GLU A 165 -5.79 3.20 23.63
C GLU A 165 -6.17 4.18 22.49
N SER A 166 -5.20 4.77 21.79
CA SER A 166 -5.40 5.63 20.62
C SER A 166 -5.51 4.88 19.30
N LEU A 167 -5.41 3.54 19.32
CA LEU A 167 -5.32 2.66 18.18
C LEU A 167 -4.02 2.87 17.36
N SER A 168 -2.97 3.36 17.99
CA SER A 168 -1.63 3.42 17.42
C SER A 168 -0.87 2.13 17.69
N LEU A 169 -0.02 1.72 16.73
CA LEU A 169 0.80 0.52 16.88
C LEU A 169 1.87 0.72 17.97
N VAL A 170 1.88 -0.18 18.96
CA VAL A 170 2.96 -0.23 19.96
C VAL A 170 4.25 -0.69 19.27
N PRO A 171 5.41 -0.01 19.47
CA PRO A 171 6.70 -0.47 18.95
C PRO A 171 7.02 -1.90 19.34
N ARG A 172 7.75 -2.62 18.45
CA ARG A 172 8.24 -3.99 18.73
C ARG A 172 9.41 -3.96 19.69
#